data_957968f8154b785ebd73c3190ed90af9
#
_entry.id   957968f8154b785ebd73c3190ed90af9
#
_cell.length_a   1.000
_cell.length_b   1.000
_cell.length_c   1.000
_cell.angle_alpha   90.00
_cell.angle_beta   90.00
_cell.angle_gamma   90.00
#
_symmetry.space_group_name_H-M   'P 1'
#
loop_
_entity.id
_entity.type
_entity.pdbx_description
1 polymer ?
#
loop_
_entity_poly.entity_id
_entity_poly.type
_entity_poly.pdbx_seq_one_letter_code
_entity_poly.pdbx_strand_id
1 'polypeptide(L)'
;MVTRDVTIKNSVGLHARPATFFIQKSNSFKSSIWVEREDRRVNAKSLLGVLSLGIVKGMEITLVADGPDEEAAIDALAELIDNELDDLK
;
A
#
# COMPACT_ATOMS: atom_id res chain seq x y z
N MET A 1 5.93 -15.71 -2.35
CA MET A 1 5.60 -14.35 -2.82
C MET A 1 4.13 -14.26 -3.22
N VAL A 2 3.45 -13.22 -2.75
CA VAL A 2 2.04 -12.98 -3.06
C VAL A 2 1.91 -11.60 -3.70
N THR A 3 1.10 -11.49 -4.74
CA THR A 3 0.83 -10.22 -5.39
C THR A 3 -0.67 -10.00 -5.46
N ARG A 4 -1.09 -8.73 -5.42
CA ARG A 4 -2.50 -8.37 -5.57
C ARG A 4 -2.62 -6.97 -6.17
N ASP A 5 -3.43 -6.86 -7.19
CA ASP A 5 -3.75 -5.57 -7.79
C ASP A 5 -4.91 -4.94 -7.03
N VAL A 6 -4.77 -3.67 -6.68
CA VAL A 6 -5.82 -2.92 -5.99
C VAL A 6 -6.02 -1.58 -6.68
N THR A 7 -7.25 -1.08 -6.63
CA THR A 7 -7.58 0.23 -7.18
C THR A 7 -7.78 1.20 -6.02
N ILE A 8 -7.20 2.38 -6.12
CA ILE A 8 -7.30 3.41 -5.09
C ILE A 8 -8.69 4.06 -5.18
N LYS A 9 -9.47 3.93 -4.12
CA LYS A 9 -10.86 4.39 -4.07
C LYS A 9 -11.05 5.64 -3.21
N ASN A 10 -10.16 5.88 -2.26
CA ASN A 10 -10.28 7.02 -1.37
C ASN A 10 -9.95 8.33 -2.09
N SER A 11 -10.66 9.39 -1.73
CA SER A 11 -10.59 10.66 -2.45
C SER A 11 -9.22 11.33 -2.41
N VAL A 12 -8.41 11.07 -1.38
CA VAL A 12 -7.11 11.70 -1.22
C VAL A 12 -5.93 10.82 -1.68
N GLY A 13 -6.19 9.58 -2.11
CA GLY A 13 -5.12 8.67 -2.53
C GLY A 13 -4.15 8.37 -1.40
N LEU A 14 -2.87 8.14 -1.75
CA LEU A 14 -1.82 7.88 -0.77
C LEU A 14 -0.94 9.11 -0.58
N HIS A 15 -1.55 10.20 -0.10
CA HIS A 15 -0.82 11.39 0.32
C HIS A 15 -0.39 11.23 1.78
N ALA A 16 0.09 12.32 2.40
CA ALA A 16 0.81 12.26 3.68
C ALA A 16 0.11 11.43 4.76
N ARG A 17 -1.16 11.73 5.08
CA ARG A 17 -1.83 11.06 6.19
C ARG A 17 -2.19 9.61 5.88
N PRO A 18 -2.88 9.31 4.77
CA PRO A 18 -3.15 7.92 4.40
C PRO A 18 -1.87 7.12 4.18
N ALA A 19 -0.83 7.74 3.61
CA ALA A 19 0.44 7.07 3.41
C ALA A 19 1.09 6.69 4.74
N THR A 20 1.00 7.54 5.75
CA THR A 20 1.54 7.24 7.07
C THR A 20 0.87 5.99 7.66
N PHE A 21 -0.46 5.90 7.57
CA PHE A 21 -1.17 4.72 8.06
C PHE A 21 -0.82 3.47 7.27
N PHE A 22 -0.67 3.61 5.95
CA PHE A 22 -0.26 2.50 5.09
C PHE A 22 1.12 1.98 5.51
N ILE A 23 2.06 2.88 5.77
CA ILE A 23 3.42 2.50 6.16
C ILE A 23 3.43 1.86 7.54
N GLN A 24 2.67 2.40 8.49
CA GLN A 24 2.57 1.81 9.82
C GLN A 24 2.02 0.39 9.74
N LYS A 25 0.99 0.17 8.93
CA LYS A 25 0.42 -1.16 8.75
C LYS A 25 1.47 -2.10 8.12
N SER A 26 2.17 -1.63 7.08
CA SER A 26 3.21 -2.42 6.42
C SER A 26 4.32 -2.82 7.38
N ASN A 27 4.71 -1.91 8.28
CA ASN A 27 5.76 -2.19 9.25
C ASN A 27 5.36 -3.20 10.33
N SER A 28 4.06 -3.48 10.48
CA SER A 28 3.60 -4.45 11.45
C SER A 28 3.82 -5.90 11.00
N PHE A 29 4.21 -6.10 9.75
CA PHE A 29 4.46 -7.42 9.18
C PHE A 29 5.95 -7.66 9.00
N LYS A 30 6.35 -8.95 9.09
CA LYS A 30 7.75 -9.35 8.93
C LYS A 30 8.15 -9.46 7.48
N SER A 31 7.20 -9.73 6.59
CA SER A 31 7.48 -9.89 5.16
C SER A 31 8.03 -8.62 4.56
N SER A 32 8.83 -8.77 3.51
CA SER A 32 9.17 -7.65 2.64
C SER A 32 7.94 -7.29 1.83
N ILE A 33 7.64 -6.00 1.71
CA ILE A 33 6.44 -5.53 1.02
C ILE A 33 6.82 -4.42 0.06
N TRP A 34 6.30 -4.48 -1.15
CA TRP A 34 6.54 -3.47 -2.19
C TRP A 34 5.23 -3.00 -2.77
N VAL A 35 5.24 -1.77 -3.25
CA VAL A 35 4.14 -1.20 -4.04
C VAL A 35 4.68 -0.93 -5.43
N GLU A 36 3.97 -1.42 -6.44
CA GLU A 36 4.33 -1.21 -7.84
C GLU A 36 3.27 -0.38 -8.54
N ARG A 37 3.72 0.57 -9.33
CA ARG A 37 2.87 1.35 -10.21
C ARG A 37 3.62 1.56 -11.52
N GLU A 38 3.05 1.04 -12.61
CA GLU A 38 3.69 1.08 -13.92
C GLU A 38 5.06 0.39 -13.84
N ASP A 39 6.15 1.09 -14.18
CA ASP A 39 7.49 0.52 -14.16
C ASP A 39 8.22 0.73 -12.85
N ARG A 40 7.58 1.33 -11.85
CA ARG A 40 8.23 1.67 -10.60
C ARG A 40 7.83 0.71 -9.48
N ARG A 41 8.82 0.35 -8.68
CA ARG A 41 8.61 -0.48 -7.49
C ARG A 41 9.29 0.23 -6.31
N VAL A 42 8.56 0.40 -5.21
CA VAL A 42 9.10 1.02 -4.01
C VAL A 42 8.82 0.14 -2.79
N ASN A 43 9.61 0.33 -1.74
CA ASN A 43 9.42 -0.36 -0.48
C ASN A 43 8.18 0.23 0.21
N ALA A 44 7.19 -0.63 0.50
CA ALA A 44 5.96 -0.20 1.15
C ALA A 44 6.18 0.31 2.58
N LYS A 45 7.34 0.05 3.16
CA LYS A 45 7.70 0.49 4.51
C LYS A 45 8.43 1.84 4.51
N SER A 46 8.61 2.43 3.32
CA SER A 46 9.28 3.72 3.15
C SER A 46 8.28 4.80 2.79
N LEU A 47 8.13 5.79 3.65
CA LEU A 47 7.21 6.90 3.40
C LEU A 47 7.60 7.67 2.13
N LEU A 48 8.89 7.98 1.98
CA LEU A 48 9.36 8.70 0.80
C LEU A 48 9.13 7.89 -0.48
N GLY A 49 9.35 6.56 -0.40
CA GLY A 49 9.11 5.69 -1.53
C GLY A 49 7.65 5.71 -1.96
N VAL A 50 6.74 5.52 -1.01
CA VAL A 50 5.31 5.48 -1.32
C VAL A 50 4.84 6.84 -1.85
N LEU A 51 5.24 7.94 -1.22
CA LEU A 51 4.86 9.27 -1.68
C LEU A 51 5.39 9.58 -3.08
N SER A 52 6.57 9.05 -3.42
CA SER A 52 7.18 9.30 -4.72
C SER A 52 6.39 8.73 -5.89
N LEU A 53 5.49 7.78 -5.64
CA LEU A 53 4.67 7.20 -6.68
C LEU A 53 3.51 8.11 -7.12
N GLY A 54 3.17 9.11 -6.34
CA GLY A 54 2.09 10.04 -6.68
C GLY A 54 0.74 9.35 -6.84
N ILE A 55 0.43 8.42 -5.95
CA ILE A 55 -0.77 7.60 -6.06
C ILE A 55 -2.01 8.41 -5.69
N VAL A 56 -2.98 8.47 -6.62
CA VAL A 56 -4.22 9.21 -6.44
C VAL A 56 -5.42 8.32 -6.75
N LYS A 57 -6.62 8.82 -6.43
CA LYS A 57 -7.86 8.10 -6.68
C LYS A 57 -7.97 7.64 -8.13
N GLY A 58 -8.40 6.42 -8.31
CA GLY A 58 -8.60 5.81 -9.62
C GLY A 58 -7.41 5.04 -10.15
N MET A 59 -6.24 5.21 -9.54
CA MET A 59 -5.04 4.49 -9.98
C MET A 59 -5.07 3.06 -9.51
N GLU A 60 -4.55 2.17 -10.35
CA GLU A 60 -4.33 0.78 -9.97
C GLU A 60 -2.86 0.60 -9.56
N ILE A 61 -2.66 -0.08 -8.45
CA ILE A 61 -1.32 -0.42 -7.96
C ILE A 61 -1.26 -1.91 -7.68
N THR A 62 -0.05 -2.46 -7.64
CA THR A 62 0.16 -3.85 -7.29
C THR A 62 0.89 -3.92 -5.95
N LEU A 63 0.32 -4.67 -5.03
CA LEU A 63 0.97 -4.97 -3.75
C LEU A 63 1.71 -6.29 -3.88
N VAL A 64 2.96 -6.32 -3.44
CA VAL A 64 3.79 -7.51 -3.47
C VAL A 64 4.31 -7.77 -2.06
N ALA A 65 4.20 -9.00 -1.58
CA ALA A 65 4.74 -9.37 -0.28
C ALA A 65 5.47 -10.71 -0.38
N ASP A 66 6.58 -10.81 0.34
CA ASP A 66 7.41 -12.01 0.33
C ASP A 66 7.95 -12.24 1.74
N GLY A 67 7.50 -13.32 2.38
CA GLY A 67 7.94 -13.65 3.73
C GLY A 67 6.94 -14.51 4.48
N PRO A 68 7.19 -14.72 5.78
CA PRO A 68 6.39 -15.68 6.58
C PRO A 68 4.93 -15.28 6.76
N ASP A 69 4.60 -13.99 6.72
CA ASP A 69 3.24 -13.51 6.89
C ASP A 69 2.72 -12.77 5.64
N GLU A 70 3.21 -13.17 4.48
CA GLU A 70 2.94 -12.45 3.23
C GLU A 70 1.45 -12.35 2.89
N GLU A 71 0.68 -13.41 3.11
CA GLU A 71 -0.74 -13.39 2.80
C GLU A 71 -1.50 -12.46 3.74
N ALA A 72 -1.21 -12.54 5.04
CA ALA A 72 -1.81 -11.66 6.02
C ALA A 72 -1.47 -10.20 5.73
N ALA A 73 -0.24 -9.93 5.30
CA ALA A 73 0.18 -8.57 4.96
C ALA A 73 -0.61 -8.03 3.77
N ILE A 74 -0.72 -8.82 2.70
CA ILE A 74 -1.45 -8.40 1.51
C ILE A 74 -2.93 -8.17 1.82
N ASP A 75 -3.55 -9.08 2.57
CA ASP A 75 -4.96 -8.94 2.93
C ASP A 75 -5.21 -7.70 3.77
N ALA A 76 -4.35 -7.44 4.75
CA ALA A 76 -4.49 -6.27 5.62
C ALA A 76 -4.32 -4.96 4.85
N LEU A 77 -3.33 -4.90 3.94
CA LEU A 77 -3.08 -3.69 3.18
C LEU A 77 -4.16 -3.45 2.13
N ALA A 78 -4.65 -4.50 1.48
CA ALA A 78 -5.74 -4.36 0.53
C ALA A 78 -7.02 -3.88 1.23
N GLU A 79 -7.30 -4.41 2.41
CA GLU A 79 -8.46 -3.97 3.19
C GLU A 79 -8.33 -2.52 3.63
N LEU A 80 -7.13 -2.11 4.06
CA LEU A 80 -6.88 -0.73 4.42
C LEU A 80 -7.20 0.21 3.26
N ILE A 81 -6.72 -0.13 2.08
CA ILE A 81 -6.96 0.69 0.88
C ILE A 81 -8.44 0.71 0.51
N ASP A 82 -9.11 -0.45 0.56
CA ASP A 82 -10.50 -0.55 0.11
C ASP A 82 -11.50 0.07 1.09
N ASN A 83 -11.24 0.00 2.39
CA ASN A 83 -12.27 0.30 3.38
C ASN A 83 -11.91 1.35 4.42
N GLU A 84 -10.63 1.52 4.74
CA GLU A 84 -10.25 2.31 5.90
C GLU A 84 -9.67 3.69 5.58
N LEU A 85 -9.08 3.89 4.41
CA LEU A 85 -8.43 5.16 4.10
C LEU A 85 -9.40 6.32 4.00
N ASP A 86 -10.64 6.09 3.58
CA ASP A 86 -11.63 7.15 3.49
C ASP A 86 -11.98 7.74 4.86
N ASP A 87 -11.86 6.94 5.92
CA ASP A 87 -12.14 7.39 7.27
C ASP A 87 -11.05 8.28 7.84
N LEU A 88 -9.92 8.41 7.12
CA LEU A 88 -8.76 9.17 7.56
C LEU A 88 -8.66 10.56 6.94
N LYS A 89 -9.73 11.04 6.36
CA LYS A 89 -9.78 12.35 5.70
C LYS A 89 -9.51 13.49 6.66
#